data_6c1adab1e0fba75c441acb123eb21870
#
_entry.id   6c1adab1e0fba75c441acb123eb21870
#
_cell.length_a   1.000
_cell.length_b   1.000
_cell.length_c   1.000
_cell.angle_alpha   90.00
_cell.angle_beta   90.00
_cell.angle_gamma   90.00
#
_symmetry.space_group_name_H-M   'P 1'
#
loop_
_entity.id
_entity.type
_entity.pdbx_description
1 polymer ?
#
loop_
_entity_poly.entity_id
_entity_poly.type
_entity_poly.pdbx_seq_one_letter_code
_entity_poly.pdbx_strand_id
1 'polypeptide(L)'
;MKSYFILSLLFVGFFSCVFFSFNLSATTISTKTNNKILVVQSSSSSKGNIIGIWRDDYDTKILHRIRKDKNKGYIMELNHADEPGKWVDYTSLREQYLNGFRVFFDKNHTEKYYIVEKNGDLSVFDNFGFIGTYIRIKIK
;
A
#
# COMPACT_ATOMS: atom_id res chain seq x y z
N MET A 1 5.16 25.64 -62.87
CA MET A 1 5.24 24.34 -62.20
C MET A 1 6.60 24.16 -61.58
N LYS A 2 6.74 24.24 -60.27
CA LYS A 2 8.01 24.05 -59.58
C LYS A 2 7.88 22.83 -58.69
N SER A 3 8.60 21.75 -59.05
CA SER A 3 8.72 20.53 -58.26
C SER A 3 9.69 20.74 -57.10
N TYR A 4 9.22 20.51 -55.90
CA TYR A 4 10.09 20.46 -54.72
C TYR A 4 10.46 19.00 -54.40
N PHE A 5 11.74 18.70 -54.56
CA PHE A 5 12.34 17.43 -54.12
C PHE A 5 12.52 17.52 -52.59
N ILE A 6 11.84 16.60 -51.89
CA ILE A 6 12.06 16.45 -50.47
C ILE A 6 13.13 15.37 -50.28
N LEU A 7 14.30 15.80 -49.81
CA LEU A 7 15.42 14.94 -49.47
C LEU A 7 15.16 14.37 -48.06
N SER A 8 14.81 13.09 -48.02
CA SER A 8 14.63 12.34 -46.78
C SER A 8 16.00 11.93 -46.26
N LEU A 9 16.45 12.56 -45.17
CA LEU A 9 17.69 12.24 -44.48
C LEU A 9 17.41 11.09 -43.46
N LEU A 10 17.85 9.89 -43.82
CA LEU A 10 17.85 8.71 -42.93
C LEU A 10 18.91 8.89 -41.86
N PHE A 11 18.49 9.22 -40.64
CA PHE A 11 19.35 9.19 -39.46
C PHE A 11 19.35 7.76 -38.88
N VAL A 12 20.35 6.98 -39.23
CA VAL A 12 20.64 5.70 -38.58
C VAL A 12 21.40 5.98 -37.29
N GLY A 13 20.67 6.10 -36.19
CA GLY A 13 21.24 6.20 -34.85
C GLY A 13 21.67 4.84 -34.35
N PHE A 14 22.97 4.57 -34.32
CA PHE A 14 23.55 3.44 -33.60
C PHE A 14 23.33 3.63 -32.10
N PHE A 15 22.38 2.89 -31.53
CA PHE A 15 22.19 2.82 -30.09
C PHE A 15 23.17 1.76 -29.55
N SER A 16 24.34 2.22 -29.08
CA SER A 16 25.32 1.39 -28.38
C SER A 16 24.76 1.06 -26.99
N CYS A 17 24.21 -0.15 -26.83
CA CYS A 17 23.83 -0.69 -25.52
C CYS A 17 25.09 -0.98 -24.71
N VAL A 18 25.49 -0.07 -23.87
CA VAL A 18 26.49 -0.34 -22.83
C VAL A 18 25.79 -1.11 -21.71
N PHE A 19 25.96 -2.43 -21.71
CA PHE A 19 25.58 -3.28 -20.58
C PHE A 19 26.50 -2.99 -19.40
N PHE A 20 26.08 -2.16 -18.48
CA PHE A 20 26.68 -2.07 -17.16
C PHE A 20 26.21 -3.27 -16.34
N SER A 21 27.07 -4.28 -16.28
CA SER A 21 26.91 -5.39 -15.34
C SER A 21 27.19 -4.87 -13.92
N PHE A 22 26.16 -4.48 -13.21
CA PHE A 22 26.25 -4.26 -11.77
C PHE A 22 26.32 -5.61 -11.07
N ASN A 23 27.53 -6.02 -10.68
CA ASN A 23 27.71 -7.06 -9.69
C ASN A 23 27.23 -6.51 -8.34
N LEU A 24 25.95 -6.73 -8.03
CA LEU A 24 25.40 -6.46 -6.72
C LEU A 24 25.85 -7.59 -5.79
N SER A 25 26.98 -7.37 -5.10
CA SER A 25 27.37 -8.23 -3.97
C SER A 25 26.33 -8.04 -2.88
N ALA A 26 25.40 -8.99 -2.78
CA ALA A 26 24.44 -9.04 -1.69
C ALA A 26 25.19 -9.31 -0.39
N THR A 27 25.55 -8.25 0.32
CA THR A 27 25.97 -8.35 1.71
C THR A 27 24.73 -8.69 2.52
N THR A 28 24.59 -9.97 2.88
CA THR A 28 23.54 -10.42 3.78
C THR A 28 23.80 -9.84 5.16
N ILE A 29 23.28 -8.66 5.44
CA ILE A 29 23.20 -8.14 6.80
C ILE A 29 22.08 -8.90 7.47
N SER A 30 22.42 -9.95 8.21
CA SER A 30 21.51 -10.63 9.12
C SER A 30 21.20 -9.70 10.30
N THR A 31 20.28 -8.76 10.10
CA THR A 31 19.66 -8.03 11.20
C THR A 31 18.74 -9.01 11.92
N LYS A 32 19.21 -9.50 13.05
CA LYS A 32 18.42 -10.24 14.03
C LYS A 32 17.38 -9.27 14.60
N THR A 33 16.31 -9.07 13.83
CA THR A 33 15.18 -8.25 14.28
C THR A 33 14.49 -9.04 15.37
N ASN A 34 14.61 -8.57 16.61
CA ASN A 34 13.81 -9.06 17.72
C ASN A 34 12.34 -8.81 17.37
N ASN A 35 11.68 -9.84 16.84
CA ASN A 35 10.25 -9.85 16.63
C ASN A 35 9.55 -9.83 17.99
N LYS A 36 9.47 -8.65 18.59
CA LYS A 36 8.56 -8.40 19.70
C LYS A 36 7.17 -8.50 19.13
N ILE A 37 6.53 -9.65 19.35
CA ILE A 37 5.15 -9.89 18.96
C ILE A 37 4.31 -8.87 19.73
N LEU A 38 3.86 -7.83 19.05
CA LEU A 38 2.89 -6.87 19.58
C LEU A 38 1.57 -7.63 19.73
N VAL A 39 1.27 -8.05 20.96
CA VAL A 39 -0.06 -8.57 21.30
C VAL A 39 -0.97 -7.35 21.37
N VAL A 40 -1.67 -7.07 20.27
CA VAL A 40 -2.71 -6.05 20.24
C VAL A 40 -3.90 -6.61 21.01
N GLN A 41 -3.98 -6.34 22.31
CA GLN A 41 -5.21 -6.57 23.07
C GLN A 41 -6.27 -5.62 22.55
N SER A 42 -7.31 -6.17 21.92
CA SER A 42 -8.46 -5.40 21.44
C SER A 42 -9.35 -5.02 22.63
N SER A 43 -8.91 -4.05 23.41
CA SER A 43 -9.74 -3.44 24.44
C SER A 43 -10.41 -2.21 23.87
N SER A 44 -11.52 -2.39 23.20
CA SER A 44 -12.69 -1.50 23.20
C SER A 44 -13.71 -2.00 22.21
N SER A 45 -14.94 -1.90 22.59
CA SER A 45 -16.16 -2.34 21.91
C SER A 45 -16.39 -1.66 20.56
N SER A 46 -15.52 -1.90 19.58
CA SER A 46 -15.85 -1.59 18.19
C SER A 46 -16.87 -2.62 17.74
N LYS A 47 -18.15 -2.23 17.69
CA LYS A 47 -19.27 -3.03 17.18
C LYS A 47 -19.12 -3.30 15.68
N GLY A 48 -18.13 -4.11 15.28
CA GLY A 48 -17.91 -4.43 13.88
C GLY A 48 -16.90 -5.53 13.65
N ASN A 49 -17.01 -6.21 12.51
CA ASN A 49 -16.04 -7.23 12.09
C ASN A 49 -14.74 -6.58 11.65
N ILE A 50 -13.63 -6.96 12.27
CA ILE A 50 -12.28 -6.54 11.84
C ILE A 50 -11.90 -7.32 10.59
N ILE A 51 -11.61 -6.59 9.50
CA ILE A 51 -11.15 -7.15 8.24
C ILE A 51 -9.65 -7.44 8.31
N GLY A 52 -8.91 -6.55 8.95
CA GLY A 52 -7.49 -6.69 9.15
C GLY A 52 -6.89 -5.56 9.96
N ILE A 53 -5.67 -5.84 10.42
CA ILE A 53 -4.80 -4.86 11.06
C ILE A 53 -3.46 -4.91 10.33
N TRP A 54 -2.92 -3.75 10.03
CA TRP A 54 -1.66 -3.56 9.33
C TRP A 54 -0.81 -2.55 10.06
N ARG A 55 0.50 -2.69 9.92
CA ARG A 55 1.48 -1.73 10.38
C ARG A 55 1.99 -0.96 9.17
N ASP A 56 2.10 0.34 9.29
CA ASP A 56 2.75 1.17 8.29
C ASP A 56 4.22 0.74 8.14
N ASP A 57 4.68 0.54 6.91
CA ASP A 57 6.06 0.13 6.64
C ASP A 57 7.04 1.31 6.83
N TYR A 58 6.56 2.53 6.63
CA TYR A 58 7.33 3.75 6.76
C TYR A 58 7.40 4.24 8.22
N ASP A 59 6.23 4.28 8.89
CA ASP A 59 6.15 4.60 10.32
C ASP A 59 5.61 3.39 11.10
N THR A 60 6.53 2.58 11.61
CA THR A 60 6.21 1.34 12.33
C THR A 60 5.41 1.55 13.62
N LYS A 61 5.23 2.80 14.06
CA LYS A 61 4.40 3.16 15.22
C LYS A 61 2.93 3.35 14.85
N ILE A 62 2.62 3.50 13.57
CA ILE A 62 1.24 3.66 13.11
C ILE A 62 0.65 2.30 12.75
N LEU A 63 -0.50 2.01 13.34
CA LEU A 63 -1.31 0.84 13.02
C LEU A 63 -2.58 1.29 12.30
N HIS A 64 -2.92 0.59 11.24
CA HIS A 64 -4.15 0.76 10.46
C HIS A 64 -5.05 -0.43 10.70
N ARG A 65 -6.34 -0.21 10.89
CA ARG A 65 -7.34 -1.27 11.00
C ARG A 65 -8.53 -0.95 10.09
N ILE A 66 -8.94 -1.94 9.30
CA ILE A 66 -10.22 -1.83 8.59
C ILE A 66 -11.23 -2.69 9.32
N ARG A 67 -12.35 -2.09 9.71
CA ARG A 67 -13.51 -2.78 10.27
C ARG A 67 -14.75 -2.54 9.43
N LYS A 68 -15.68 -3.49 9.48
CA LYS A 68 -17.01 -3.35 8.90
C LYS A 68 -18.00 -2.99 10.01
N ASP A 69 -18.51 -1.76 9.98
CA ASP A 69 -19.56 -1.30 10.85
C ASP A 69 -20.94 -1.61 10.24
N LYS A 70 -21.93 -1.93 11.07
CA LYS A 70 -23.27 -2.28 10.59
C LYS A 70 -23.98 -1.10 9.89
N ASN A 71 -23.73 0.12 10.35
CA ASN A 71 -24.43 1.30 9.89
C ASN A 71 -23.60 2.18 8.95
N LYS A 72 -22.27 2.23 9.17
CA LYS A 72 -21.35 3.12 8.45
C LYS A 72 -20.64 2.43 7.29
N GLY A 73 -20.74 1.09 7.17
CA GLY A 73 -19.99 0.32 6.18
C GLY A 73 -18.54 0.08 6.61
N TYR A 74 -17.59 0.22 5.70
CA TYR A 74 -16.18 0.04 6.05
C TYR A 74 -15.57 1.34 6.57
N ILE A 75 -14.78 1.22 7.63
CA ILE A 75 -14.08 2.33 8.27
C ILE A 75 -12.62 1.92 8.42
N MET A 76 -11.72 2.82 8.04
CA MET A 76 -10.32 2.73 8.43
C MET A 76 -10.11 3.49 9.73
N GLU A 77 -9.44 2.86 10.65
CA GLU A 77 -9.05 3.43 11.94
C GLU A 77 -7.54 3.44 12.07
N LEU A 78 -7.04 4.42 12.79
CA LEU A 78 -5.64 4.54 13.15
C LEU A 78 -5.44 4.30 14.63
N ASN A 79 -4.30 3.74 15.00
CA ASN A 79 -3.82 3.64 16.36
C ASN A 79 -2.32 3.88 16.39
N HIS A 80 -1.85 4.56 17.43
CA HIS A 80 -0.43 4.65 17.71
C HIS A 80 0.00 3.43 18.53
N ALA A 81 1.08 2.75 18.14
CA ALA A 81 1.56 1.55 18.82
C ALA A 81 1.92 1.80 20.30
N ASP A 82 2.27 3.04 20.64
CA ASP A 82 2.55 3.47 22.02
C ASP A 82 1.29 3.67 22.88
N GLU A 83 0.09 3.76 22.24
CA GLU A 83 -1.22 3.90 22.88
C GLU A 83 -2.13 2.71 22.54
N PRO A 84 -1.84 1.49 23.02
CA PRO A 84 -2.58 0.30 22.61
C PRO A 84 -4.05 0.40 23.01
N GLY A 85 -4.92 0.06 22.04
CA GLY A 85 -6.38 0.07 22.25
C GLY A 85 -7.11 1.37 21.92
N LYS A 86 -6.40 2.47 21.69
CA LYS A 86 -6.99 3.76 21.34
C LYS A 86 -7.10 3.90 19.80
N TRP A 87 -8.14 3.33 19.23
CA TRP A 87 -8.43 3.43 17.81
C TRP A 87 -9.27 4.67 17.50
N VAL A 88 -8.87 5.41 16.47
CA VAL A 88 -9.57 6.63 16.02
C VAL A 88 -10.05 6.41 14.60
N ASP A 89 -11.34 6.70 14.31
CA ASP A 89 -11.89 6.68 12.96
C ASP A 89 -11.11 7.69 12.09
N TYR A 90 -10.46 7.19 11.04
CA TYR A 90 -9.67 8.02 10.12
C TYR A 90 -10.48 8.40 8.90
N THR A 91 -11.05 7.39 8.20
CA THR A 91 -11.85 7.62 7.02
C THR A 91 -12.86 6.51 6.79
N SER A 92 -13.94 6.86 6.07
CA SER A 92 -14.91 5.89 5.57
C SER A 92 -14.46 5.33 4.24
N LEU A 93 -14.68 4.02 4.03
CA LEU A 93 -14.25 3.32 2.84
C LEU A 93 -15.43 2.75 2.06
N ARG A 94 -15.27 2.63 0.74
CA ARG A 94 -16.16 1.89 -0.16
C ARG A 94 -15.40 0.67 -0.70
N GLU A 95 -15.93 -0.52 -0.45
CA GLU A 95 -15.38 -1.76 -0.97
C GLU A 95 -15.81 -2.00 -2.41
N GLN A 96 -14.89 -2.51 -3.22
CA GLN A 96 -15.13 -3.07 -4.56
C GLN A 96 -14.22 -4.27 -4.81
N TYR A 97 -14.63 -5.14 -5.72
CA TYR A 97 -13.77 -6.20 -6.24
C TYR A 97 -13.41 -5.85 -7.68
N LEU A 98 -12.12 -5.66 -7.96
CA LEU A 98 -11.60 -5.33 -9.28
C LEU A 98 -10.54 -6.35 -9.67
N ASN A 99 -10.74 -7.03 -10.79
CA ASN A 99 -9.81 -8.04 -11.33
C ASN A 99 -9.41 -9.11 -10.29
N GLY A 100 -10.34 -9.50 -9.41
CA GLY A 100 -10.09 -10.50 -8.36
C GLY A 100 -9.41 -9.94 -7.11
N PHE A 101 -9.09 -8.66 -7.06
CA PHE A 101 -8.58 -7.99 -5.88
C PHE A 101 -9.69 -7.31 -5.09
N ARG A 102 -9.55 -7.33 -3.78
CA ARG A 102 -10.39 -6.57 -2.86
C ARG A 102 -9.81 -5.16 -2.71
N VAL A 103 -10.57 -4.16 -3.14
CA VAL A 103 -10.13 -2.77 -3.19
C VAL A 103 -11.03 -1.92 -2.29
N PHE A 104 -10.42 -1.05 -1.51
CA PHE A 104 -11.11 -0.08 -0.67
C PHE A 104 -10.80 1.33 -1.16
N PHE A 105 -11.82 2.06 -1.58
CA PHE A 105 -11.71 3.45 -1.98
C PHE A 105 -12.01 4.35 -0.78
N ASP A 106 -11.16 5.33 -0.55
CA ASP A 106 -11.38 6.37 0.45
C ASP A 106 -12.55 7.27 0.01
N LYS A 107 -13.55 7.47 0.87
CA LYS A 107 -14.69 8.33 0.54
C LYS A 107 -14.43 9.82 0.77
N ASN A 108 -13.46 10.14 1.62
CA ASN A 108 -13.11 11.50 1.97
C ASN A 108 -11.97 12.04 1.09
N HIS A 109 -11.12 11.12 0.60
CA HIS A 109 -10.00 11.40 -0.31
C HIS A 109 -10.19 10.54 -1.55
N THR A 110 -10.98 11.00 -2.50
CA THR A 110 -11.45 10.23 -3.66
C THR A 110 -10.34 9.73 -4.58
N GLU A 111 -9.18 10.34 -4.50
CA GLU A 111 -7.96 9.93 -5.20
C GLU A 111 -7.25 8.75 -4.53
N LYS A 112 -7.57 8.43 -3.26
CA LYS A 112 -6.86 7.42 -2.48
C LYS A 112 -7.60 6.09 -2.45
N TYR A 113 -6.86 4.99 -2.67
CA TYR A 113 -7.41 3.65 -2.56
C TYR A 113 -6.39 2.64 -2.05
N TYR A 114 -6.89 1.51 -1.57
CA TYR A 114 -6.12 0.48 -0.92
C TYR A 114 -6.45 -0.88 -1.54
N ILE A 115 -5.43 -1.67 -1.88
CA ILE A 115 -5.58 -3.02 -2.44
C ILE A 115 -5.11 -4.03 -1.41
N VAL A 116 -5.96 -5.01 -1.09
CA VAL A 116 -5.55 -6.15 -0.27
C VAL A 116 -4.84 -7.15 -1.18
N GLU A 117 -3.55 -7.32 -0.95
CA GLU A 117 -2.70 -8.21 -1.71
C GLU A 117 -2.93 -9.68 -1.34
N LYS A 118 -2.44 -10.61 -2.18
CA LYS A 118 -2.58 -12.05 -1.95
C LYS A 118 -1.90 -12.53 -0.66
N ASN A 119 -0.81 -11.90 -0.24
CA ASN A 119 -0.12 -12.16 1.02
C ASN A 119 -0.84 -11.57 2.24
N GLY A 120 -1.87 -10.75 1.99
CA GLY A 120 -2.67 -10.07 2.99
C GLY A 120 -2.20 -8.66 3.35
N ASP A 121 -1.10 -8.19 2.79
CA ASP A 121 -0.65 -6.81 2.95
C ASP A 121 -1.61 -5.83 2.28
N LEU A 122 -1.48 -4.55 2.59
CA LEU A 122 -2.36 -3.51 2.06
C LEU A 122 -1.52 -2.50 1.27
N SER A 123 -1.58 -2.58 -0.05
CA SER A 123 -0.94 -1.60 -0.94
C SER A 123 -1.78 -0.33 -1.02
N VAL A 124 -1.13 0.82 -0.94
CA VAL A 124 -1.74 2.16 -0.92
C VAL A 124 -1.40 2.90 -2.21
N PHE A 125 -2.40 3.47 -2.81
CA PHE A 125 -2.30 4.22 -4.07
C PHE A 125 -3.03 5.56 -3.98
N ASP A 126 -2.61 6.49 -4.82
CA ASP A 126 -3.34 7.71 -5.15
C ASP A 126 -3.38 7.94 -6.67
N ASN A 127 -3.81 9.13 -7.11
CA ASN A 127 -3.85 9.50 -8.53
C ASN A 127 -2.48 9.52 -9.22
N PHE A 128 -1.39 9.61 -8.46
CA PHE A 128 -0.02 9.62 -8.96
C PHE A 128 0.61 8.22 -8.99
N GLY A 129 -0.04 7.23 -8.38
CA GLY A 129 0.39 5.84 -8.38
C GLY A 129 0.57 5.24 -7.00
N PHE A 130 1.51 4.29 -6.89
CA PHE A 130 1.79 3.58 -5.65
C PHE A 130 2.48 4.50 -4.62
N ILE A 131 1.93 4.54 -3.40
CA ILE A 131 2.45 5.35 -2.28
C ILE A 131 3.31 4.49 -1.35
N GLY A 132 2.83 3.29 -1.01
CA GLY A 132 3.50 2.43 -0.03
C GLY A 132 2.70 1.18 0.31
N THR A 133 3.22 0.40 1.26
CA THR A 133 2.60 -0.84 1.72
C THR A 133 2.44 -0.82 3.24
N TYR A 134 1.29 -1.30 3.71
CA TYR A 134 1.07 -1.59 5.13
C TYR A 134 1.14 -3.10 5.33
N ILE A 135 2.01 -3.55 6.21
CA ILE A 135 2.32 -4.95 6.45
C ILE A 135 1.29 -5.60 7.37
N ARG A 136 0.71 -6.72 6.95
CA ARG A 136 -0.32 -7.45 7.71
C ARG A 136 0.19 -7.92 9.07
N ILE A 137 -0.55 -7.60 10.12
CA ILE A 137 -0.34 -8.14 11.46
C ILE A 137 -1.24 -9.36 11.64
N LYS A 138 -0.64 -10.51 11.97
CA LYS A 138 -1.39 -11.72 12.34
C LYS A 138 -1.83 -11.59 13.80
N ILE A 139 -3.14 -11.53 14.03
CA ILE A 139 -3.73 -11.60 15.36
C ILE A 139 -3.72 -13.08 15.76
N LYS A 140 -3.09 -13.40 16.87
CA LYS A 140 -3.12 -14.74 17.45
C LYS A 140 -4.35 -14.88 18.33
#